data_8ba2bc75202709fda2b4927e51cd0c00
#
_entry.id   8ba2bc75202709fda2b4927e51cd0c00
#
_cell.length_a   1.000
_cell.length_b   1.000
_cell.length_c   1.000
_cell.angle_alpha   90.00
_cell.angle_beta   90.00
_cell.angle_gamma   90.00
#
_symmetry.space_group_name_H-M   'P 1'
#
loop_
_entity.id
_entity.type
_entity.pdbx_description
1 polymer ?
#
loop_
_entity_poly.entity_id
_entity_poly.type
_entity_poly.pdbx_seq_one_letter_code
_entity_poly.pdbx_strand_id
1 'polypeptide(L)'
;YSAARPVPADVDDDRLWGQPLIRQTWPDHLRSRWLDLLAHREMLLSVMTGLPRVASHLDVWVSNELRRPDGRVILIDWAFCGDGAIGEDLGNHIPDAAFDLFWPAERIAELDQTCFEAYLGGLRDAGWRGDARAARLGVVASCVKYTWLLPLMLEQASAPSQHAYGEAADPHELYSRRALVFEHLLGWFDEARALSGRL
;
A
#
# COMPACT_ATOMS: atom_id res chain seq x y z
N TYR A 1 12.61 6.07 -4.03
CA TYR A 1 12.77 4.69 -3.48
C TYR A 1 11.74 3.72 -4.07
N SER A 2 10.48 4.00 -3.99
CA SER A 2 9.39 3.14 -4.52
C SER A 2 9.34 3.06 -6.04
N ALA A 3 9.77 4.08 -6.74
CA ALA A 3 9.86 4.08 -8.20
C ALA A 3 10.89 3.07 -8.75
N ALA A 4 11.85 2.66 -7.91
CA ALA A 4 12.97 1.82 -8.35
C ALA A 4 12.68 0.31 -8.31
N ARG A 5 11.57 -0.16 -7.69
CA ARG A 5 11.26 -1.59 -7.68
C ARG A 5 10.75 -2.05 -9.04
N PRO A 6 11.45 -2.95 -9.72
CA PRO A 6 10.99 -3.48 -10.99
C PRO A 6 9.71 -4.29 -10.80
N VAL A 7 8.83 -4.23 -11.80
CA VAL A 7 7.69 -5.14 -11.91
C VAL A 7 8.13 -6.25 -12.87
N PRO A 8 7.97 -7.53 -12.51
CA PRO A 8 8.27 -8.64 -13.41
C PRO A 8 7.53 -8.54 -14.74
N ALA A 9 8.20 -8.86 -15.83
CA ALA A 9 7.64 -8.71 -17.18
C ALA A 9 6.50 -9.71 -17.47
N ASP A 10 6.46 -10.81 -16.75
CA ASP A 10 5.53 -11.94 -16.92
C ASP A 10 4.30 -11.86 -16.00
N VAL A 11 4.02 -10.69 -15.42
CA VAL A 11 2.86 -10.48 -14.52
C VAL A 11 1.51 -10.89 -15.16
N ASP A 12 1.42 -10.93 -16.48
CA ASP A 12 0.23 -11.35 -17.25
C ASP A 12 0.32 -12.80 -17.77
N ASP A 13 1.20 -13.64 -17.24
CA ASP A 13 1.33 -15.04 -17.64
C ASP A 13 0.13 -15.87 -17.13
N ASP A 14 -0.60 -16.51 -18.06
CA ASP A 14 -1.75 -17.38 -17.76
C ASP A 14 -1.40 -18.53 -16.81
N ARG A 15 -0.16 -19.03 -16.83
CA ARG A 15 0.28 -20.10 -15.94
C ARG A 15 0.32 -19.65 -14.49
N LEU A 16 0.76 -18.42 -14.23
CA LEU A 16 0.80 -17.84 -12.88
C LEU A 16 -0.60 -17.62 -12.34
N TRP A 17 -1.48 -17.01 -13.14
CA TRP A 17 -2.88 -16.80 -12.76
C TRP A 17 -3.71 -18.08 -12.73
N GLY A 18 -3.32 -19.11 -13.45
CA GLY A 18 -3.97 -20.44 -13.49
C GLY A 18 -3.67 -21.34 -12.29
N GLN A 19 -2.78 -20.95 -11.39
CA GLN A 19 -2.42 -21.74 -10.21
C GLN A 19 -3.63 -22.01 -9.32
N PRO A 20 -3.77 -23.24 -8.75
CA PRO A 20 -4.96 -23.59 -7.96
C PRO A 20 -5.21 -22.65 -6.79
N LEU A 21 -4.19 -22.25 -6.05
CA LEU A 21 -4.31 -21.34 -4.91
C LEU A 21 -4.85 -19.97 -5.35
N ILE A 22 -4.33 -19.41 -6.44
CA ILE A 22 -4.77 -18.12 -6.99
C ILE A 22 -6.25 -18.20 -7.40
N ARG A 23 -6.63 -19.23 -8.18
CA ARG A 23 -8.01 -19.40 -8.66
C ARG A 23 -9.03 -19.62 -7.54
N GLN A 24 -8.61 -20.14 -6.39
CA GLN A 24 -9.48 -20.41 -5.25
C GLN A 24 -9.62 -19.20 -4.31
N THR A 25 -8.64 -18.30 -4.31
CA THR A 25 -8.57 -17.24 -3.29
C THR A 25 -8.69 -15.84 -3.86
N TRP A 26 -8.37 -15.63 -5.15
CA TRP A 26 -8.38 -14.31 -5.77
C TRP A 26 -9.58 -14.13 -6.70
N PRO A 27 -10.23 -12.94 -6.69
CA PRO A 27 -11.34 -12.66 -7.59
C PRO A 27 -10.86 -12.53 -9.05
N ASP A 28 -11.69 -12.98 -10.00
CA ASP A 28 -11.36 -13.02 -11.44
C ASP A 28 -10.95 -11.65 -12.01
N HIS A 29 -11.56 -10.59 -11.50
CA HIS A 29 -11.31 -9.23 -12.01
C HIS A 29 -9.98 -8.64 -11.52
N LEU A 30 -9.32 -9.23 -10.51
CA LEU A 30 -8.09 -8.70 -9.92
C LEU A 30 -6.98 -8.57 -10.98
N ARG A 31 -6.85 -9.56 -11.88
CA ARG A 31 -5.85 -9.54 -12.95
C ARG A 31 -6.00 -8.31 -13.84
N SER A 32 -7.16 -8.12 -14.44
CA SER A 32 -7.39 -7.01 -15.37
C SER A 32 -7.24 -5.65 -14.72
N ARG A 33 -7.71 -5.52 -13.48
CA ARG A 33 -7.60 -4.29 -12.70
C ARG A 33 -6.16 -3.98 -12.33
N TRP A 34 -5.38 -5.00 -11.97
CA TRP A 34 -3.97 -4.81 -11.65
C TRP A 34 -3.14 -4.41 -12.87
N LEU A 35 -3.43 -5.00 -14.04
CA LEU A 35 -2.79 -4.60 -15.29
C LEU A 35 -3.14 -3.14 -15.66
N ASP A 36 -4.36 -2.69 -15.40
CA ASP A 36 -4.75 -1.27 -15.56
C ASP A 36 -3.93 -0.36 -14.62
N LEU A 37 -3.78 -0.72 -13.35
CA LEU A 37 -2.91 0.00 -12.41
C LEU A 37 -1.46 0.09 -12.93
N LEU A 38 -0.90 -1.02 -13.43
CA LEU A 38 0.45 -1.06 -13.99
C LEU A 38 0.59 -0.15 -15.22
N ALA A 39 -0.40 -0.13 -16.10
CA ALA A 39 -0.43 0.74 -17.27
C ALA A 39 -0.42 2.24 -16.90
N HIS A 40 -0.94 2.59 -15.72
CA HIS A 40 -0.98 3.97 -15.20
C HIS A 40 0.16 4.30 -14.21
N ARG A 41 1.14 3.42 -14.05
CA ARG A 41 2.22 3.56 -13.07
C ARG A 41 2.96 4.90 -13.18
N GLU A 42 3.36 5.28 -14.38
CA GLU A 42 4.10 6.53 -14.63
C GLU A 42 3.26 7.78 -14.31
N MET A 43 1.97 7.73 -14.60
CA MET A 43 1.04 8.80 -14.23
C MET A 43 0.99 8.98 -12.71
N LEU A 44 0.84 7.89 -11.93
CA LEU A 44 0.79 7.95 -10.47
C LEU A 44 2.10 8.47 -9.88
N LEU A 45 3.25 8.04 -10.41
CA LEU A 45 4.57 8.56 -9.99
C LEU A 45 4.72 10.05 -10.28
N SER A 46 4.23 10.51 -11.43
CA SER A 46 4.20 11.94 -11.79
C SER A 46 3.30 12.73 -10.82
N VAL A 47 2.14 12.20 -10.48
CA VAL A 47 1.24 12.80 -9.48
C VAL A 47 1.96 12.95 -8.14
N MET A 48 2.57 11.89 -7.61
CA MET A 48 3.31 11.94 -6.34
C MET A 48 4.45 12.96 -6.37
N THR A 49 5.15 13.09 -7.50
CA THR A 49 6.23 14.08 -7.67
C THR A 49 5.71 15.51 -7.63
N GLY A 50 4.51 15.77 -8.14
CA GLY A 50 3.85 17.07 -8.17
C GLY A 50 3.23 17.53 -6.85
N LEU A 51 3.09 16.63 -5.86
CA LEU A 51 2.48 16.95 -4.57
C LEU A 51 3.42 17.78 -3.66
N PRO A 52 2.86 18.51 -2.67
CA PRO A 52 3.67 19.16 -1.64
C PRO A 52 4.65 18.18 -1.00
N ARG A 53 5.90 18.64 -0.84
CA ARG A 53 7.00 17.82 -0.31
C ARG A 53 7.14 18.04 1.19
N VAL A 54 7.39 16.95 1.91
CA VAL A 54 7.59 16.94 3.36
C VAL A 54 8.77 16.04 3.72
N ALA A 55 9.37 16.28 4.89
CA ALA A 55 10.29 15.31 5.46
C ALA A 55 9.52 14.06 5.84
N SER A 56 9.81 12.96 5.17
CA SER A 56 9.13 11.67 5.32
C SER A 56 10.09 10.61 5.83
N HIS A 57 9.55 9.66 6.56
CA HIS A 57 10.30 8.49 7.03
C HIS A 57 10.57 7.49 5.88
N LEU A 58 9.62 7.35 4.96
CA LEU A 58 9.61 6.51 3.75
C LEU A 58 9.71 4.99 4.02
N ASP A 59 9.62 4.59 5.28
CA ASP A 59 9.58 3.20 5.73
C ASP A 59 8.74 3.05 7.01
N VAL A 60 7.58 3.74 7.04
CA VAL A 60 6.64 3.64 8.16
C VAL A 60 5.85 2.35 8.03
N TRP A 61 6.05 1.45 8.96
CA TRP A 61 5.30 0.21 9.12
C TRP A 61 5.37 -0.26 10.57
N VAL A 62 4.51 -1.21 10.95
CA VAL A 62 4.28 -1.57 12.37
C VAL A 62 5.55 -1.92 13.15
N SER A 63 6.54 -2.59 12.50
CA SER A 63 7.78 -2.95 13.19
C SER A 63 8.73 -1.78 13.46
N ASN A 64 8.54 -0.64 12.77
CA ASN A 64 9.29 0.58 13.01
C ASN A 64 8.58 1.52 14.01
N GLU A 65 7.53 1.03 14.67
CA GLU A 65 6.72 1.79 15.62
C GLU A 65 6.82 1.20 17.02
N LEU A 66 7.36 1.96 17.96
CA LEU A 66 7.46 1.57 19.36
C LEU A 66 6.45 2.38 20.20
N ARG A 67 5.49 1.68 20.80
CA ARG A 67 4.52 2.32 21.69
C ARG A 67 5.08 2.46 23.11
N ARG A 68 5.07 3.66 23.64
CA ARG A 68 5.46 3.96 25.02
C ARG A 68 4.27 3.72 25.98
N PRO A 69 4.57 3.51 27.29
CA PRO A 69 3.51 3.42 28.31
C PRO A 69 2.62 4.66 28.42
N ASP A 70 3.14 5.85 28.07
CA ASP A 70 2.39 7.13 28.03
C ASP A 70 1.52 7.29 26.76
N GLY A 71 1.44 6.27 25.92
CA GLY A 71 0.63 6.24 24.70
C GLY A 71 1.29 6.88 23.48
N ARG A 72 2.47 7.52 23.63
CA ARG A 72 3.20 8.07 22.49
C ARG A 72 3.81 6.95 21.64
N VAL A 73 3.91 7.19 20.33
CA VAL A 73 4.62 6.35 19.38
C VAL A 73 5.99 6.96 19.08
N ILE A 74 7.02 6.13 19.04
CA ILE A 74 8.36 6.47 18.58
C ILE A 74 8.59 5.74 17.28
N LEU A 75 8.92 6.46 16.22
CA LEU A 75 9.40 5.90 14.98
C LEU A 75 10.90 5.65 15.08
N ILE A 76 11.32 4.46 14.67
CA ILE A 76 12.71 4.02 14.60
C ILE A 76 13.10 3.68 13.16
N ASP A 77 14.36 3.40 12.91
CA ASP A 77 14.90 3.03 11.59
C ASP A 77 14.68 4.10 10.50
N TRP A 78 15.24 5.27 10.73
CA TRP A 78 15.20 6.42 9.81
C TRP A 78 16.18 6.30 8.63
N ALA A 79 16.63 5.09 8.29
CA ALA A 79 17.62 4.87 7.24
C ALA A 79 17.16 5.34 5.84
N PHE A 80 15.85 5.37 5.59
CA PHE A 80 15.25 5.78 4.32
C PHE A 80 14.69 7.19 4.35
N CYS A 81 14.82 7.92 5.47
CA CYS A 81 14.22 9.26 5.59
C CYS A 81 14.68 10.20 4.48
N GLY A 82 13.76 11.00 3.98
CA GLY A 82 14.04 11.90 2.86
C GLY A 82 12.87 12.79 2.50
N ASP A 83 12.98 13.35 1.31
CA ASP A 83 11.95 14.17 0.70
C ASP A 83 10.85 13.29 0.10
N GLY A 84 9.68 13.24 0.75
CA GLY A 84 8.51 12.46 0.35
C GLY A 84 7.33 13.33 -0.04
N ALA A 85 6.33 12.77 -0.71
CA ALA A 85 5.06 13.42 -0.93
C ALA A 85 4.26 13.48 0.37
N ILE A 86 3.50 14.55 0.58
CA ILE A 86 2.55 14.62 1.70
C ILE A 86 1.61 13.41 1.63
N GLY A 87 1.44 12.67 2.73
CA GLY A 87 0.63 11.45 2.80
C GLY A 87 1.35 10.16 2.43
N GLU A 88 2.57 10.20 1.86
CA GLU A 88 3.29 9.02 1.39
C GLU A 88 3.62 8.02 2.51
N ASP A 89 4.01 8.49 3.69
CA ASP A 89 4.28 7.62 4.85
C ASP A 89 3.03 6.86 5.28
N LEU A 90 1.87 7.53 5.30
CA LEU A 90 0.60 6.89 5.62
C LEU A 90 0.19 5.87 4.54
N GLY A 91 0.48 6.19 3.27
CA GLY A 91 0.30 5.29 2.14
C GLY A 91 1.16 4.03 2.19
N ASN A 92 2.23 4.01 3.02
CA ASN A 92 2.99 2.80 3.34
C ASN A 92 2.35 2.05 4.51
N HIS A 93 2.10 2.74 5.61
CA HIS A 93 1.67 2.13 6.88
C HIS A 93 0.38 1.30 6.73
N ILE A 94 -0.63 1.83 6.04
CA ILE A 94 -1.96 1.20 5.96
C ILE A 94 -1.90 -0.16 5.23
N PRO A 95 -1.37 -0.25 4.00
CA PRO A 95 -1.30 -1.53 3.30
C PRO A 95 -0.38 -2.54 3.99
N ASP A 96 0.78 -2.11 4.50
CA ASP A 96 1.74 -2.99 5.17
C ASP A 96 1.14 -3.61 6.44
N ALA A 97 0.42 -2.80 7.25
CA ALA A 97 -0.24 -3.29 8.46
C ALA A 97 -1.25 -4.41 8.18
N ALA A 98 -2.00 -4.31 7.08
CA ALA A 98 -2.99 -5.32 6.70
C ALA A 98 -2.36 -6.51 5.93
N PHE A 99 -1.36 -6.26 5.06
CA PHE A 99 -0.70 -7.29 4.28
C PHE A 99 0.10 -8.27 5.13
N ASP A 100 0.76 -7.77 6.17
CA ASP A 100 1.54 -8.57 7.11
C ASP A 100 0.72 -9.05 8.32
N LEU A 101 -0.61 -8.92 8.24
CA LEU A 101 -1.60 -9.42 9.21
C LEU A 101 -1.51 -8.79 10.61
N PHE A 102 -0.87 -7.64 10.78
CA PHE A 102 -0.93 -6.84 12.01
C PHE A 102 -2.31 -6.20 12.22
N TRP A 103 -3.05 -6.00 11.12
CA TRP A 103 -4.42 -5.52 11.12
C TRP A 103 -5.31 -6.45 10.29
N PRO A 104 -6.57 -6.74 10.71
CA PRO A 104 -7.49 -7.54 9.91
C PRO A 104 -7.74 -6.91 8.54
N ALA A 105 -7.41 -7.63 7.45
CA ALA A 105 -7.55 -7.11 6.09
C ALA A 105 -8.99 -6.72 5.74
N GLU A 106 -9.98 -7.39 6.37
CA GLU A 106 -11.42 -7.12 6.23
C GLU A 106 -11.79 -5.73 6.78
N ARG A 107 -10.95 -5.15 7.62
CA ARG A 107 -11.14 -3.84 8.26
C ARG A 107 -10.15 -2.77 7.75
N ILE A 108 -9.49 -3.02 6.62
CA ILE A 108 -8.49 -2.08 6.08
C ILE A 108 -9.08 -0.69 5.76
N ALA A 109 -10.34 -0.63 5.34
CA ALA A 109 -11.03 0.63 5.08
C ALA A 109 -11.23 1.47 6.36
N GLU A 110 -11.49 0.82 7.50
CA GLU A 110 -11.58 1.48 8.81
C GLU A 110 -10.21 2.02 9.25
N LEU A 111 -9.15 1.23 9.04
CA LEU A 111 -7.78 1.65 9.31
C LEU A 111 -7.42 2.89 8.46
N ASP A 112 -7.70 2.85 7.15
CA ASP A 112 -7.44 3.93 6.21
C ASP A 112 -8.13 5.23 6.67
N GLN A 113 -9.43 5.16 6.95
CA GLN A 113 -10.19 6.32 7.41
C GLN A 113 -9.61 6.89 8.71
N THR A 114 -9.41 6.04 9.73
CA THR A 114 -8.94 6.46 11.06
C THR A 114 -7.55 7.09 10.99
N CYS A 115 -6.63 6.45 10.26
CA CYS A 115 -5.28 6.94 10.09
C CYS A 115 -5.26 8.26 9.30
N PHE A 116 -6.07 8.39 8.26
CA PHE A 116 -6.12 9.62 7.48
C PHE A 116 -6.69 10.80 8.27
N GLU A 117 -7.75 10.58 9.05
CA GLU A 117 -8.32 11.61 9.94
C GLU A 117 -7.31 12.07 10.99
N ALA A 118 -6.60 11.13 11.63
CA ALA A 118 -5.55 11.44 12.60
C ALA A 118 -4.37 12.19 11.95
N TYR A 119 -3.95 11.80 10.76
CA TYR A 119 -2.89 12.46 10.00
C TYR A 119 -3.24 13.90 9.66
N LEU A 120 -4.46 14.15 9.17
CA LEU A 120 -4.94 15.52 8.92
C LEU A 120 -5.00 16.36 10.20
N GLY A 121 -5.39 15.76 11.32
CA GLY A 121 -5.34 16.39 12.63
C GLY A 121 -3.92 16.83 12.97
N GLY A 122 -2.96 15.91 12.90
CA GLY A 122 -1.55 16.20 13.17
C GLY A 122 -0.95 17.26 12.24
N LEU A 123 -1.28 17.23 10.94
CA LEU A 123 -0.86 18.27 10.00
C LEU A 123 -1.38 19.67 10.41
N ARG A 124 -2.64 19.75 10.81
CA ARG A 124 -3.25 21.03 11.26
C ARG A 124 -2.62 21.54 12.55
N ASP A 125 -2.35 20.64 13.50
CA ASP A 125 -1.69 20.97 14.77
C ASP A 125 -0.25 21.45 14.54
N ALA A 126 0.44 20.88 13.54
CA ALA A 126 1.75 21.33 13.08
C ALA A 126 1.71 22.65 12.26
N GLY A 127 0.52 23.23 12.06
CA GLY A 127 0.37 24.51 11.34
C GLY A 127 0.18 24.40 9.84
N TRP A 128 0.06 23.18 9.29
CA TRP A 128 -0.23 23.03 7.87
C TRP A 128 -1.65 23.52 7.52
N ARG A 129 -1.77 24.27 6.41
CA ARG A 129 -3.04 24.91 5.95
C ARG A 129 -3.35 24.56 4.49
N GLY A 130 -2.71 23.54 3.94
CA GLY A 130 -2.93 23.11 2.56
C GLY A 130 -4.26 22.37 2.35
N ASP A 131 -4.50 21.97 1.11
CA ASP A 131 -5.71 21.24 0.73
C ASP A 131 -5.63 19.77 1.19
N ALA A 132 -6.61 19.34 1.99
CA ALA A 132 -6.73 17.96 2.46
C ALA A 132 -6.79 16.95 1.30
N ARG A 133 -7.29 17.36 0.12
CA ARG A 133 -7.31 16.51 -1.08
C ARG A 133 -5.91 16.20 -1.58
N ALA A 134 -4.96 17.15 -1.47
CA ALA A 134 -3.57 16.90 -1.83
C ALA A 134 -2.93 15.86 -0.89
N ALA A 135 -3.20 15.94 0.42
CA ALA A 135 -2.75 14.94 1.38
C ALA A 135 -3.38 13.56 1.09
N ARG A 136 -4.69 13.51 0.81
CA ARG A 136 -5.37 12.27 0.45
C ARG A 136 -4.82 11.68 -0.84
N LEU A 137 -4.57 12.51 -1.85
CA LEU A 137 -3.98 12.06 -3.12
C LEU A 137 -2.59 11.44 -2.89
N GLY A 138 -1.78 11.97 -1.98
CA GLY A 138 -0.49 11.36 -1.63
C GLY A 138 -0.63 9.99 -0.98
N VAL A 139 -1.64 9.80 -0.13
CA VAL A 139 -1.95 8.47 0.43
C VAL A 139 -2.35 7.50 -0.67
N VAL A 140 -3.38 7.82 -1.45
CA VAL A 140 -3.96 6.86 -2.40
C VAL A 140 -3.08 6.62 -3.63
N ALA A 141 -2.34 7.62 -4.11
CA ALA A 141 -1.37 7.44 -5.20
C ALA A 141 -0.21 6.53 -4.80
N SER A 142 0.04 6.35 -3.49
CA SER A 142 1.04 5.40 -2.98
C SER A 142 0.73 3.93 -3.32
N CYS A 143 -0.47 3.59 -3.83
CA CYS A 143 -0.76 2.28 -4.40
C CYS A 143 0.27 1.85 -5.46
N VAL A 144 0.87 2.79 -6.18
CA VAL A 144 1.94 2.54 -7.15
C VAL A 144 3.17 1.87 -6.54
N LYS A 145 3.42 2.07 -5.25
CA LYS A 145 4.56 1.50 -4.52
C LYS A 145 4.43 -0.02 -4.34
N TYR A 146 3.23 -0.55 -4.44
CA TYR A 146 2.88 -1.96 -4.23
C TYR A 146 2.76 -2.76 -5.52
N THR A 147 2.99 -2.15 -6.68
CA THR A 147 2.84 -2.80 -7.99
C THR A 147 3.70 -4.04 -8.20
N TRP A 148 4.79 -4.19 -7.45
CA TRP A 148 5.67 -5.36 -7.47
C TRP A 148 5.17 -6.53 -6.60
N LEU A 149 4.27 -6.25 -5.65
CA LEU A 149 3.92 -7.21 -4.58
C LEU A 149 3.02 -8.34 -5.09
N LEU A 150 2.00 -8.01 -5.90
CA LEU A 150 1.11 -9.02 -6.48
C LEU A 150 1.88 -10.01 -7.41
N PRO A 151 2.75 -9.56 -8.33
CA PRO A 151 3.59 -10.46 -9.11
C PRO A 151 4.45 -11.38 -8.24
N LEU A 152 5.06 -10.86 -7.16
CA LEU A 152 5.82 -11.67 -6.22
C LEU A 152 4.96 -12.79 -5.61
N MET A 153 3.71 -12.49 -5.23
CA MET A 153 2.80 -13.49 -4.71
C MET A 153 2.39 -14.52 -5.75
N LEU A 154 2.20 -14.13 -7.02
CA LEU A 154 1.96 -15.07 -8.12
C LEU A 154 3.11 -16.07 -8.27
N GLU A 155 4.35 -15.61 -8.24
CA GLU A 155 5.54 -16.47 -8.31
C GLU A 155 5.62 -17.42 -7.10
N GLN A 156 5.25 -16.96 -5.92
CA GLN A 156 5.33 -17.71 -4.67
C GLN A 156 4.12 -18.64 -4.42
N ALA A 157 3.05 -18.56 -5.20
CA ALA A 157 1.82 -19.32 -4.96
C ALA A 157 1.98 -20.85 -4.96
N SER A 158 3.02 -21.38 -5.62
CA SER A 158 3.36 -22.80 -5.63
C SER A 158 4.44 -23.20 -4.62
N ALA A 159 4.92 -22.27 -3.80
CA ALA A 159 5.93 -22.57 -2.78
C ALA A 159 5.37 -23.57 -1.73
N PRO A 160 6.21 -24.47 -1.20
CA PRO A 160 5.76 -25.52 -0.27
C PRO A 160 5.33 -24.98 1.09
N SER A 161 5.70 -23.76 1.44
CA SER A 161 5.30 -23.07 2.66
C SER A 161 5.07 -21.60 2.39
N GLN A 162 4.10 -21.02 3.09
CA GLN A 162 3.77 -19.59 3.05
C GLN A 162 4.00 -18.97 4.41
N HIS A 163 4.40 -17.70 4.42
CA HIS A 163 4.73 -16.99 5.65
C HIS A 163 4.12 -15.58 5.66
N ALA A 164 3.69 -15.16 6.85
CA ALA A 164 3.36 -13.78 7.16
C ALA A 164 4.32 -13.30 8.24
N TYR A 165 5.13 -12.28 7.93
CA TYR A 165 6.12 -11.71 8.84
C TYR A 165 7.01 -12.77 9.54
N GLY A 166 7.49 -13.77 8.78
CA GLY A 166 8.37 -14.82 9.30
C GLY A 166 7.65 -16.01 9.96
N GLU A 167 6.37 -15.93 10.26
CA GLU A 167 5.57 -17.03 10.78
C GLU A 167 4.90 -17.83 9.67
N ALA A 168 4.83 -19.16 9.86
CA ALA A 168 4.11 -20.02 8.93
C ALA A 168 2.62 -19.69 8.94
N ALA A 169 2.01 -19.60 7.76
CA ALA A 169 0.61 -19.26 7.60
C ALA A 169 -0.11 -20.28 6.71
N ASP A 170 -1.40 -20.48 6.93
CA ASP A 170 -2.25 -21.22 6.00
C ASP A 170 -2.31 -20.51 4.66
N PRO A 171 -1.96 -21.17 3.54
CA PRO A 171 -1.88 -20.50 2.24
C PRO A 171 -3.21 -19.90 1.78
N HIS A 172 -4.34 -20.62 2.01
CA HIS A 172 -5.64 -20.14 1.56
C HIS A 172 -6.10 -18.92 2.36
N GLU A 173 -5.91 -18.93 3.67
CA GLU A 173 -6.24 -17.81 4.53
C GLU A 173 -5.37 -16.59 4.17
N LEU A 174 -4.06 -16.79 4.03
CA LEU A 174 -3.11 -15.73 3.71
C LEU A 174 -3.44 -15.07 2.36
N TYR A 175 -3.64 -15.87 1.31
CA TYR A 175 -3.92 -15.35 -0.03
C TYR A 175 -5.30 -14.68 -0.11
N SER A 176 -6.30 -15.21 0.57
CA SER A 176 -7.63 -14.58 0.65
C SER A 176 -7.59 -13.22 1.35
N ARG A 177 -6.86 -13.11 2.46
CA ARG A 177 -6.69 -11.84 3.19
C ARG A 177 -5.89 -10.82 2.37
N ARG A 178 -4.80 -11.25 1.73
CA ARG A 178 -3.99 -10.37 0.88
C ARG A 178 -4.73 -9.91 -0.37
N ALA A 179 -5.67 -10.70 -0.89
CA ALA A 179 -6.57 -10.26 -1.96
C ALA A 179 -7.37 -9.02 -1.55
N LEU A 180 -7.87 -8.95 -0.30
CA LEU A 180 -8.58 -7.77 0.21
C LEU A 180 -7.69 -6.52 0.24
N VAL A 181 -6.41 -6.68 0.55
CA VAL A 181 -5.45 -5.57 0.50
C VAL A 181 -5.25 -5.10 -0.95
N PHE A 182 -5.12 -6.02 -1.92
CA PHE A 182 -5.04 -5.65 -3.33
C PHE A 182 -6.29 -4.94 -3.82
N GLU A 183 -7.49 -5.41 -3.42
CA GLU A 183 -8.74 -4.72 -3.74
C GLU A 183 -8.77 -3.29 -3.16
N HIS A 184 -8.29 -3.11 -1.95
CA HIS A 184 -8.19 -1.78 -1.34
C HIS A 184 -7.23 -0.86 -2.12
N LEU A 185 -6.06 -1.38 -2.52
CA LEU A 185 -5.10 -0.64 -3.37
C LEU A 185 -5.69 -0.28 -4.74
N LEU A 186 -6.53 -1.14 -5.32
CA LEU A 186 -7.26 -0.83 -6.56
C LEU A 186 -8.32 0.25 -6.33
N GLY A 187 -8.99 0.25 -5.17
CA GLY A 187 -9.86 1.35 -4.75
C GLY A 187 -9.10 2.68 -4.61
N TRP A 188 -7.90 2.65 -4.06
CA TRP A 188 -7.00 3.81 -4.01
C TRP A 188 -6.60 4.29 -5.41
N PHE A 189 -6.33 3.37 -6.32
CA PHE A 189 -6.04 3.72 -7.72
C PHE A 189 -7.20 4.48 -8.37
N ASP A 190 -8.44 4.03 -8.19
CA ASP A 190 -9.61 4.73 -8.71
C ASP A 190 -9.77 6.13 -8.08
N GLU A 191 -9.59 6.23 -6.77
CA GLU A 191 -9.63 7.49 -6.04
C GLU A 191 -8.52 8.45 -6.50
N ALA A 192 -7.29 7.94 -6.70
CA ALA A 192 -6.17 8.73 -7.19
C ALA A 192 -6.47 9.33 -8.59
N ARG A 193 -7.04 8.53 -9.49
CA ARG A 193 -7.48 9.01 -10.81
C ARG A 193 -8.54 10.10 -10.72
N ALA A 194 -9.52 9.90 -9.83
CA ALA A 194 -10.60 10.88 -9.63
C ALA A 194 -10.09 12.19 -9.02
N LEU A 195 -9.13 12.14 -8.11
CA LEU A 195 -8.54 13.31 -7.46
C LEU A 195 -7.56 14.05 -8.38
N SER A 196 -6.71 13.33 -9.11
CA SER A 196 -5.72 13.94 -10.01
C SER A 196 -6.33 14.76 -11.15
N GLY A 197 -7.53 14.41 -11.61
CA GLY A 197 -8.28 15.19 -12.61
C GLY A 197 -8.93 16.46 -12.07
N ARG A 198 -8.81 16.75 -10.76
CA ARG A 198 -9.45 17.88 -10.07
C ARG A 198 -8.46 18.84 -9.41
N LEU A 199 -7.15 18.55 -9.46
CA LEU A 199 -6.04 19.41 -9.03
C LEU A 199 -5.35 20.04 -10.22
#